data_32f46229b0c3228f374723e932917595
#
_entry.id   32f46229b0c3228f374723e932917595
#
_cell.length_a   1.000
_cell.length_b   1.000
_cell.length_c   1.000
_cell.angle_alpha   90.00
_cell.angle_beta   90.00
_cell.angle_gamma   90.00
#
_symmetry.space_group_name_H-M   'P 1'
#
loop_
_entity.id
_entity.type
_entity.pdbx_description
1 polymer ?
#
loop_
_entity_poly.entity_id
_entity_poly.type
_entity_poly.pdbx_seq_one_letter_code
_entity_poly.pdbx_strand_id
1 'polypeptide(L)'
;MKKLLIISFLATLFVSCAKQPEGAQPTAEYPVRGADFGWLSEMEHDSVLFYDAENRPTDCIRLYQDAGMNAVRLRVWVNHATGWSNLPDVLAMAKRVQEAGLPLMIDLHYSDFFADPAKQNIPEAWQQLNHEQLCEAVANHTREVLRALQEEGIYPVWIQIGNETTYGTLWPDGQLSKEDVDREAYLPKELITRDIRLDWRAYAELSNAGYDAAKEIMPEIICIVHVDNAFIPRVNWFNRFRAEGGKWDMIGLSHYPFTQDTLSWKEMNDRCKANVVALYEEFHTPVMMVEIGVKTEEMPTEAAACMRDYMTQMNGVEGYSGVFYWEPEVYGGWRPAEYIPLGWGSYNMGCMTPEGQLSEAANILYSDK
;
A
#
# COMPACT_ATOMS: atom_id res chain seq x y z
N MET A 1 49.79 47.40 29.54
CA MET A 1 48.35 47.09 29.54
C MET A 1 47.90 46.87 28.08
N LYS A 2 47.87 45.64 27.60
CA LYS A 2 47.42 45.29 26.24
C LYS A 2 45.95 44.88 26.31
N LYS A 3 45.05 45.62 25.64
CA LYS A 3 43.63 45.27 25.51
C LYS A 3 43.47 44.21 24.44
N LEU A 4 42.94 43.07 24.81
CA LEU A 4 42.58 41.97 23.89
C LEU A 4 41.18 42.26 23.38
N LEU A 5 41.05 42.39 22.07
CA LEU A 5 39.78 42.56 21.37
C LEU A 5 39.29 41.14 21.02
N ILE A 6 38.18 40.69 21.61
CA ILE A 6 37.50 39.45 21.26
C ILE A 6 36.50 39.80 20.15
N ILE A 7 36.79 39.37 18.93
CA ILE A 7 35.84 39.43 17.81
C ILE A 7 35.04 38.15 17.81
N SER A 8 33.75 38.28 18.19
CA SER A 8 32.78 37.19 18.11
C SER A 8 32.29 37.03 16.65
N PHE A 9 32.64 35.91 16.01
CA PHE A 9 32.11 35.56 14.72
C PHE A 9 30.75 34.90 14.92
N LEU A 10 29.66 35.60 14.59
CA LEU A 10 28.34 35.02 14.47
C LEU A 10 28.29 34.32 13.10
N ALA A 11 28.37 32.96 13.12
CA ALA A 11 28.14 32.18 11.92
C ALA A 11 26.62 32.03 11.73
N THR A 12 26.07 32.82 10.83
CA THR A 12 24.71 32.67 10.31
C THR A 12 24.68 31.43 9.40
N LEU A 13 24.12 30.34 9.91
CA LEU A 13 23.77 29.18 9.09
C LEU A 13 22.63 29.58 8.13
N PHE A 14 22.97 29.89 6.91
CA PHE A 14 21.99 29.91 5.82
C PHE A 14 21.62 28.45 5.51
N VAL A 15 20.47 28.00 5.97
CA VAL A 15 19.82 26.80 5.43
C VAL A 15 19.40 27.20 4.01
N SER A 16 20.25 26.85 3.04
CA SER A 16 19.90 26.93 1.63
C SER A 16 18.89 25.84 1.35
N CYS A 17 17.60 26.20 1.24
CA CYS A 17 16.64 25.38 0.51
C CYS A 17 17.12 25.31 -0.94
N ALA A 18 17.96 24.35 -1.26
CA ALA A 18 18.27 24.03 -2.64
C ALA A 18 16.95 23.53 -3.28
N LYS A 19 16.38 24.33 -4.19
CA LYS A 19 15.35 23.84 -5.10
C LYS A 19 15.94 22.61 -5.80
N GLN A 20 15.24 21.47 -5.70
CA GLN A 20 15.57 20.32 -6.53
C GLN A 20 15.59 20.75 -8.00
N PRO A 21 16.50 20.20 -8.83
CA PRO A 21 16.48 20.48 -10.25
C PRO A 21 15.13 20.07 -10.84
N GLU A 22 14.55 20.94 -11.69
CA GLU A 22 13.31 20.61 -12.42
C GLU A 22 13.51 19.28 -13.16
N GLY A 23 12.68 18.28 -12.81
CA GLY A 23 12.74 16.92 -13.37
C GLY A 23 13.40 15.84 -12.49
N ALA A 24 13.92 16.16 -11.30
CA ALA A 24 14.36 15.12 -10.37
C ALA A 24 13.14 14.40 -9.74
N GLN A 25 13.06 13.09 -9.95
CA GLN A 25 12.02 12.27 -9.34
C GLN A 25 12.20 12.22 -7.82
N PRO A 26 11.10 12.24 -7.03
CA PRO A 26 11.18 12.01 -5.60
C PRO A 26 11.79 10.63 -5.32
N THR A 27 12.80 10.59 -4.47
CA THR A 27 13.40 9.34 -3.99
C THR A 27 12.74 8.95 -2.67
N ALA A 28 12.45 7.66 -2.50
CA ALA A 28 11.88 7.17 -1.25
C ALA A 28 12.91 7.26 -0.11
N GLU A 29 12.46 7.77 1.03
CA GLU A 29 13.19 7.69 2.30
C GLU A 29 12.68 6.46 3.08
N TYR A 30 13.58 5.62 3.56
CA TYR A 30 13.25 4.43 4.32
C TYR A 30 13.53 4.61 5.82
N PRO A 31 12.69 4.06 6.73
CA PRO A 31 11.45 3.35 6.42
C PRO A 31 10.35 4.28 5.91
N VAL A 32 9.57 3.80 4.94
CA VAL A 32 8.40 4.53 4.43
C VAL A 32 7.35 4.66 5.55
N ARG A 33 6.70 5.83 5.60
CA ARG A 33 5.52 6.13 6.40
C ARG A 33 4.48 6.74 5.47
N GLY A 34 3.83 5.87 4.73
CA GLY A 34 2.93 6.26 3.63
C GLY A 34 1.46 6.32 4.03
N ALA A 35 0.68 6.93 3.15
CA ALA A 35 -0.77 6.96 3.21
C ALA A 35 -1.35 6.48 1.88
N ASP A 36 -2.43 5.71 1.93
CA ASP A 36 -3.25 5.36 0.78
C ASP A 36 -4.44 6.31 0.72
N PHE A 37 -4.53 7.11 -0.32
CA PHE A 37 -5.57 8.12 -0.49
C PHE A 37 -6.52 7.79 -1.65
N GLY A 38 -7.00 6.56 -1.69
CA GLY A 38 -7.87 6.10 -2.75
C GLY A 38 -9.26 6.72 -2.76
N TRP A 39 -9.76 7.21 -1.62
CA TRP A 39 -11.05 7.89 -1.51
C TRP A 39 -10.96 9.41 -1.42
N LEU A 40 -9.78 9.98 -1.32
CA LEU A 40 -9.64 11.41 -1.07
C LEU A 40 -10.36 12.28 -2.11
N SER A 41 -10.27 11.95 -3.40
CA SER A 41 -10.92 12.69 -4.48
C SER A 41 -12.46 12.65 -4.36
N GLU A 42 -13.04 11.49 -3.98
CA GLU A 42 -14.49 11.36 -3.75
C GLU A 42 -14.95 12.09 -2.49
N MET A 43 -14.19 11.99 -1.38
CA MET A 43 -14.47 12.73 -0.14
C MET A 43 -14.47 14.25 -0.36
N GLU A 44 -13.49 14.77 -1.11
CA GLU A 44 -13.42 16.20 -1.45
C GLU A 44 -14.58 16.61 -2.37
N HIS A 45 -14.98 15.75 -3.32
CA HIS A 45 -16.18 15.97 -4.13
C HIS A 45 -17.44 16.08 -3.26
N ASP A 46 -17.54 15.28 -2.22
CA ASP A 46 -18.62 15.32 -1.22
C ASP A 46 -18.46 16.49 -0.23
N SER A 47 -17.48 17.36 -0.44
CA SER A 47 -17.20 18.54 0.40
C SER A 47 -16.78 18.18 1.84
N VAL A 48 -16.16 17.03 2.05
CA VAL A 48 -15.49 16.68 3.31
C VAL A 48 -14.27 17.57 3.50
N LEU A 49 -14.09 18.13 4.69
CA LEU A 49 -13.00 19.06 5.00
C LEU A 49 -12.07 18.45 6.04
N PHE A 50 -10.78 18.75 5.91
CA PHE A 50 -9.74 18.32 6.85
C PHE A 50 -9.19 19.51 7.61
N TYR A 51 -8.79 19.31 8.88
CA TYR A 51 -8.42 20.40 9.77
C TYR A 51 -7.05 20.16 10.41
N ASP A 52 -6.27 21.23 10.51
CA ASP A 52 -5.02 21.23 11.27
C ASP A 52 -5.28 21.30 12.80
N ALA A 53 -4.20 21.29 13.59
CA ALA A 53 -4.29 21.33 15.05
C ALA A 53 -4.92 22.61 15.60
N GLU A 54 -4.93 23.70 14.82
CA GLU A 54 -5.58 24.97 15.14
C GLU A 54 -7.02 25.05 14.63
N ASN A 55 -7.58 23.94 14.15
CA ASN A 55 -8.93 23.82 13.58
C ASN A 55 -9.15 24.69 12.35
N ARG A 56 -8.14 24.85 11.50
CA ARG A 56 -8.21 25.55 10.21
C ARG A 56 -8.35 24.54 9.09
N PRO A 57 -9.26 24.74 8.12
CA PRO A 57 -9.34 23.88 6.94
C PRO A 57 -8.00 23.84 6.20
N THR A 58 -7.57 22.65 5.82
CA THR A 58 -6.29 22.43 5.12
C THR A 58 -6.41 21.33 4.09
N ASP A 59 -5.47 21.27 3.14
CA ASP A 59 -5.34 20.17 2.20
C ASP A 59 -4.93 18.88 2.91
N CYS A 60 -5.58 17.75 2.60
CA CYS A 60 -5.37 16.50 3.29
C CYS A 60 -3.95 15.95 3.09
N ILE A 61 -3.42 15.96 1.85
CA ILE A 61 -2.05 15.48 1.57
C ILE A 61 -1.05 16.31 2.36
N ARG A 62 -1.23 17.63 2.38
CA ARG A 62 -0.40 18.54 3.14
C ARG A 62 -0.45 18.29 4.64
N LEU A 63 -1.66 18.05 5.18
CA LEU A 63 -1.85 17.75 6.60
C LEU A 63 -1.02 16.52 7.03
N TYR A 64 -1.09 15.44 6.26
CA TYR A 64 -0.32 14.22 6.53
C TYR A 64 1.19 14.41 6.28
N GLN A 65 1.57 15.16 5.26
CA GLN A 65 2.97 15.48 4.99
C GLN A 65 3.60 16.31 6.13
N ASP A 66 2.89 17.31 6.65
CA ASP A 66 3.35 18.12 7.78
C ASP A 66 3.48 17.29 9.07
N ALA A 67 2.74 16.18 9.20
CA ALA A 67 2.88 15.21 10.29
C ALA A 67 4.07 14.25 10.12
N GLY A 68 4.65 14.15 8.90
CA GLY A 68 5.80 13.30 8.60
C GLY A 68 5.53 12.16 7.62
N MET A 69 4.34 12.12 6.98
CA MET A 69 4.10 11.22 5.84
C MET A 69 5.09 11.53 4.72
N ASN A 70 5.69 10.44 4.17
CA ASN A 70 6.74 10.57 3.18
C ASN A 70 6.51 9.78 1.88
N ALA A 71 5.32 9.20 1.68
CA ALA A 71 4.93 8.52 0.44
C ALA A 71 3.41 8.39 0.33
N VAL A 72 2.90 8.26 -0.90
CA VAL A 72 1.46 8.03 -1.16
C VAL A 72 1.28 6.77 -1.99
N ARG A 73 0.23 6.00 -1.68
CA ARG A 73 -0.27 4.87 -2.46
C ARG A 73 -1.62 5.23 -3.06
N LEU A 74 -1.84 4.88 -4.33
CA LEU A 74 -3.09 5.08 -5.04
C LEU A 74 -3.49 3.77 -5.74
N ARG A 75 -4.71 3.28 -5.46
CA ARG A 75 -5.26 2.14 -6.18
C ARG A 75 -5.74 2.51 -7.57
N VAL A 76 -5.73 1.55 -8.49
CA VAL A 76 -6.25 1.69 -9.86
C VAL A 76 -7.22 0.57 -10.15
N TRP A 77 -8.45 0.92 -10.52
CA TRP A 77 -9.44 0.03 -11.09
C TRP A 77 -9.41 0.09 -12.61
N VAL A 78 -9.89 -0.98 -13.26
CA VAL A 78 -9.86 -1.06 -14.73
C VAL A 78 -10.91 -0.14 -15.34
N ASN A 79 -12.17 -0.24 -14.92
CA ASN A 79 -13.25 0.61 -15.43
C ASN A 79 -14.45 0.64 -14.46
N HIS A 80 -14.29 1.30 -13.30
CA HIS A 80 -15.39 1.46 -12.36
C HIS A 80 -16.43 2.46 -12.89
N ALA A 81 -17.71 2.16 -12.68
CA ALA A 81 -18.82 2.91 -13.28
C ALA A 81 -18.90 4.38 -12.85
N THR A 82 -18.45 4.73 -11.64
CA THR A 82 -18.45 6.12 -11.14
C THR A 82 -17.28 6.94 -11.63
N GLY A 83 -16.23 6.29 -12.09
CA GLY A 83 -14.98 6.92 -12.52
C GLY A 83 -13.95 7.08 -11.40
N TRP A 84 -14.31 6.93 -10.12
CA TRP A 84 -13.36 6.97 -9.00
C TRP A 84 -12.36 5.82 -9.09
N SER A 85 -11.12 6.09 -8.74
CA SER A 85 -9.97 5.17 -8.88
C SER A 85 -9.73 4.62 -10.30
N ASN A 86 -10.42 5.11 -11.32
CA ASN A 86 -10.07 4.87 -12.73
C ASN A 86 -8.88 5.75 -13.13
N LEU A 87 -8.23 5.41 -14.24
CA LEU A 87 -7.01 6.09 -14.67
C LEU A 87 -7.10 7.64 -14.69
N PRO A 88 -8.17 8.30 -15.16
CA PRO A 88 -8.25 9.78 -15.12
C PRO A 88 -8.24 10.36 -13.70
N ASP A 89 -8.92 9.74 -12.74
CA ASP A 89 -8.94 10.14 -11.34
C ASP A 89 -7.56 9.95 -10.70
N VAL A 90 -6.97 8.76 -10.92
CA VAL A 90 -5.62 8.45 -10.43
C VAL A 90 -4.57 9.40 -10.98
N LEU A 91 -4.64 9.78 -12.26
CA LEU A 91 -3.74 10.78 -12.86
C LEU A 91 -3.87 12.15 -12.18
N ALA A 92 -5.11 12.58 -11.87
CA ALA A 92 -5.32 13.85 -11.16
C ALA A 92 -4.72 13.80 -9.75
N MET A 93 -4.90 12.71 -9.02
CA MET A 93 -4.31 12.50 -7.70
C MET A 93 -2.78 12.37 -7.76
N ALA A 94 -2.24 11.64 -8.74
CA ALA A 94 -0.81 11.46 -8.93
C ALA A 94 -0.08 12.80 -9.21
N LYS A 95 -0.72 13.74 -9.93
CA LYS A 95 -0.21 15.09 -10.11
C LYS A 95 -0.10 15.86 -8.78
N ARG A 96 -1.12 15.77 -7.92
CA ARG A 96 -1.08 16.36 -6.57
C ARG A 96 0.06 15.77 -5.72
N VAL A 97 0.26 14.46 -5.79
CA VAL A 97 1.36 13.77 -5.09
C VAL A 97 2.72 14.27 -5.61
N GLN A 98 2.88 14.39 -6.92
CA GLN A 98 4.09 14.94 -7.54
C GLN A 98 4.33 16.42 -7.14
N GLU A 99 3.29 17.26 -7.13
CA GLU A 99 3.37 18.67 -6.69
C GLU A 99 3.77 18.79 -5.22
N ALA A 100 3.35 17.82 -4.38
CA ALA A 100 3.79 17.71 -2.99
C ALA A 100 5.23 17.18 -2.86
N GLY A 101 5.85 16.72 -3.94
CA GLY A 101 7.20 16.17 -3.94
C GLY A 101 7.31 14.79 -3.27
N LEU A 102 6.22 14.02 -3.23
CA LEU A 102 6.15 12.72 -2.56
C LEU A 102 6.36 11.56 -3.55
N PRO A 103 7.08 10.50 -3.14
CA PRO A 103 7.11 9.23 -3.85
C PRO A 103 5.73 8.59 -3.95
N LEU A 104 5.47 7.95 -5.10
CA LEU A 104 4.19 7.34 -5.42
C LEU A 104 4.31 5.82 -5.53
N MET A 105 3.34 5.10 -4.97
CA MET A 105 3.03 3.71 -5.25
C MET A 105 1.72 3.62 -6.03
N ILE A 106 1.70 2.82 -7.09
CA ILE A 106 0.48 2.46 -7.83
C ILE A 106 0.07 1.05 -7.43
N ASP A 107 -1.20 0.85 -7.10
CA ASP A 107 -1.78 -0.44 -6.76
C ASP A 107 -2.80 -0.87 -7.82
N LEU A 108 -2.43 -1.83 -8.67
CA LEU A 108 -3.27 -2.34 -9.73
C LEU A 108 -4.18 -3.46 -9.21
N HIS A 109 -5.48 -3.21 -9.10
CA HIS A 109 -6.43 -4.23 -8.65
C HIS A 109 -6.77 -5.27 -9.72
N TYR A 110 -6.60 -4.95 -11.01
CA TYR A 110 -7.07 -5.76 -12.17
C TYR A 110 -8.55 -6.16 -12.04
N SER A 111 -9.36 -5.25 -11.52
CA SER A 111 -10.79 -5.40 -11.28
C SER A 111 -11.47 -4.06 -11.50
N ASP A 112 -12.78 -4.06 -11.73
CA ASP A 112 -13.59 -2.82 -11.82
C ASP A 112 -13.99 -2.28 -10.45
N PHE A 113 -13.63 -2.98 -9.38
CA PHE A 113 -13.88 -2.61 -7.98
C PHE A 113 -12.84 -3.24 -7.07
N PHE A 114 -13.03 -3.20 -5.76
CA PHE A 114 -12.09 -3.80 -4.82
C PHE A 114 -11.82 -5.27 -5.12
N ALA A 115 -10.54 -5.61 -5.28
CA ALA A 115 -10.01 -6.97 -5.20
C ALA A 115 -9.47 -7.19 -3.78
N ASP A 116 -9.85 -8.30 -3.16
CA ASP A 116 -9.45 -8.67 -1.80
C ASP A 116 -9.48 -10.20 -1.64
N PRO A 117 -9.10 -10.77 -0.48
CA PRO A 117 -9.06 -12.23 -0.29
C PRO A 117 -10.43 -12.93 -0.39
N ALA A 118 -11.54 -12.19 -0.41
CA ALA A 118 -12.88 -12.74 -0.59
C ALA A 118 -13.37 -12.65 -2.05
N LYS A 119 -12.75 -11.79 -2.87
CA LYS A 119 -13.14 -11.56 -4.27
C LYS A 119 -11.98 -11.03 -5.11
N GLN A 120 -11.81 -11.60 -6.30
CA GLN A 120 -10.84 -11.22 -7.30
C GLN A 120 -11.53 -11.26 -8.67
N ASN A 121 -12.53 -10.37 -8.83
CA ASN A 121 -13.43 -10.42 -9.98
C ASN A 121 -12.71 -10.00 -11.26
N ILE A 122 -12.91 -10.77 -12.33
CA ILE A 122 -12.49 -10.37 -13.69
C ILE A 122 -13.28 -9.11 -14.08
N PRO A 123 -12.62 -8.04 -14.58
CA PRO A 123 -13.31 -6.88 -15.13
C PRO A 123 -14.37 -7.25 -16.18
N GLU A 124 -15.47 -6.51 -16.27
CA GLU A 124 -16.55 -6.80 -17.21
C GLU A 124 -16.04 -6.94 -18.65
N ALA A 125 -15.14 -6.06 -19.05
CA ALA A 125 -14.55 -6.08 -20.41
C ALA A 125 -13.67 -7.32 -20.70
N TRP A 126 -13.23 -8.06 -19.66
CA TRP A 126 -12.32 -9.21 -19.79
C TRP A 126 -13.00 -10.56 -19.57
N GLN A 127 -14.30 -10.59 -19.22
CA GLN A 127 -15.02 -11.82 -18.82
C GLN A 127 -15.06 -12.91 -19.92
N GLN A 128 -14.91 -12.54 -21.19
CA GLN A 128 -14.95 -13.49 -22.31
C GLN A 128 -13.56 -13.90 -22.81
N LEU A 129 -12.51 -13.42 -22.14
CA LEU A 129 -11.12 -13.72 -22.50
C LEU A 129 -10.72 -15.10 -21.95
N ASN A 130 -9.92 -15.83 -22.74
CA ASN A 130 -9.25 -17.03 -22.25
C ASN A 130 -7.96 -16.63 -21.47
N HIS A 131 -7.29 -17.60 -20.85
CA HIS A 131 -6.10 -17.37 -20.02
C HIS A 131 -5.02 -16.52 -20.72
N GLU A 132 -4.62 -16.89 -21.94
CA GLU A 132 -3.60 -16.15 -22.70
C GLU A 132 -4.02 -14.69 -22.96
N GLN A 133 -5.29 -14.50 -23.30
CA GLN A 133 -5.86 -13.16 -23.52
C GLN A 133 -5.98 -12.38 -22.20
N LEU A 134 -6.23 -13.03 -21.07
CA LEU A 134 -6.22 -12.39 -19.74
C LEU A 134 -4.81 -11.93 -19.38
N CYS A 135 -3.78 -12.74 -19.60
CA CYS A 135 -2.39 -12.33 -19.44
C CYS A 135 -2.06 -11.10 -20.29
N GLU A 136 -2.51 -11.07 -21.54
CA GLU A 136 -2.32 -9.91 -22.42
C GLU A 136 -3.09 -8.68 -21.91
N ALA A 137 -4.32 -8.84 -21.41
CA ALA A 137 -5.13 -7.76 -20.84
C ALA A 137 -4.47 -7.16 -19.59
N VAL A 138 -3.94 -7.98 -18.69
CA VAL A 138 -3.15 -7.55 -17.52
C VAL A 138 -1.93 -6.75 -17.98
N ALA A 139 -1.15 -7.26 -18.93
CA ALA A 139 0.03 -6.57 -19.44
C ALA A 139 -0.34 -5.23 -20.11
N ASN A 140 -1.40 -5.19 -20.89
CA ASN A 140 -1.83 -3.98 -21.60
C ASN A 140 -2.35 -2.92 -20.63
N HIS A 141 -3.15 -3.30 -19.63
CA HIS A 141 -3.59 -2.37 -18.59
C HIS A 141 -2.41 -1.78 -17.79
N THR A 142 -1.45 -2.62 -17.40
CA THR A 142 -0.22 -2.17 -16.73
C THR A 142 0.55 -1.16 -17.59
N ARG A 143 0.73 -1.44 -18.89
CA ARG A 143 1.38 -0.52 -19.83
C ARG A 143 0.61 0.79 -19.98
N GLU A 144 -0.72 0.72 -20.10
CA GLU A 144 -1.60 1.88 -20.23
C GLU A 144 -1.43 2.83 -19.04
N VAL A 145 -1.54 2.30 -17.81
CA VAL A 145 -1.41 3.10 -16.60
C VAL A 145 -0.03 3.75 -16.51
N LEU A 146 1.04 2.97 -16.70
CA LEU A 146 2.41 3.49 -16.59
C LEU A 146 2.77 4.48 -17.69
N ARG A 147 2.31 4.28 -18.93
CA ARG A 147 2.53 5.24 -20.02
C ARG A 147 1.79 6.55 -19.77
N ALA A 148 0.54 6.48 -19.31
CA ALA A 148 -0.22 7.68 -19.00
C ALA A 148 0.44 8.51 -17.89
N LEU A 149 0.98 7.88 -16.86
CA LEU A 149 1.77 8.55 -15.81
C LEU A 149 3.06 9.14 -16.40
N GLN A 150 3.80 8.39 -17.22
CA GLN A 150 5.03 8.84 -17.87
C GLN A 150 4.80 10.04 -18.80
N GLU A 151 3.69 10.08 -19.54
CA GLU A 151 3.30 11.21 -20.40
C GLU A 151 3.08 12.50 -19.59
N GLU A 152 2.65 12.39 -18.34
CA GLU A 152 2.52 13.50 -17.39
C GLU A 152 3.82 13.79 -16.61
N GLY A 153 4.92 13.09 -16.93
CA GLY A 153 6.20 13.21 -16.24
C GLY A 153 6.22 12.62 -14.83
N ILE A 154 5.30 11.70 -14.53
CA ILE A 154 5.18 11.05 -13.23
C ILE A 154 5.79 9.64 -13.32
N TYR A 155 6.69 9.31 -12.39
CA TYR A 155 7.39 8.03 -12.35
C TYR A 155 7.21 7.41 -10.95
N PRO A 156 6.26 6.49 -10.76
CA PRO A 156 6.09 5.79 -9.50
C PRO A 156 7.37 5.06 -9.09
N VAL A 157 7.65 5.03 -7.79
CA VAL A 157 8.76 4.23 -7.23
C VAL A 157 8.38 2.76 -7.17
N TRP A 158 7.11 2.49 -6.82
CA TRP A 158 6.58 1.13 -6.66
C TRP A 158 5.31 0.93 -7.47
N ILE A 159 5.11 -0.33 -7.87
CA ILE A 159 3.85 -0.80 -8.45
C ILE A 159 3.47 -2.14 -7.83
N GLN A 160 2.25 -2.24 -7.34
CA GLN A 160 1.64 -3.50 -6.92
C GLN A 160 1.01 -4.20 -8.13
N ILE A 161 1.34 -5.48 -8.29
CA ILE A 161 0.81 -6.35 -9.32
C ILE A 161 -0.31 -7.20 -8.70
N GLY A 162 -1.51 -6.64 -8.70
CA GLY A 162 -2.67 -7.15 -7.98
C GLY A 162 -2.73 -6.72 -6.51
N ASN A 163 -3.93 -6.66 -5.96
CA ASN A 163 -4.19 -6.36 -4.55
C ASN A 163 -4.60 -7.61 -3.78
N GLU A 164 -3.94 -7.89 -2.64
CA GLU A 164 -4.24 -8.99 -1.72
C GLU A 164 -4.45 -10.35 -2.40
N THR A 165 -3.53 -10.74 -3.26
CA THR A 165 -3.61 -11.91 -4.13
C THR A 165 -3.32 -13.25 -3.44
N THR A 166 -3.57 -13.34 -2.13
CA THR A 166 -3.32 -14.56 -1.33
C THR A 166 -3.95 -15.81 -1.92
N TYR A 167 -5.14 -15.68 -2.48
CA TYR A 167 -5.85 -16.78 -3.15
C TYR A 167 -5.88 -16.58 -4.67
N GLY A 168 -4.84 -15.93 -5.22
CA GLY A 168 -4.70 -15.63 -6.64
C GLY A 168 -5.42 -14.37 -7.08
N THR A 169 -5.60 -14.20 -8.40
CA THR A 169 -6.25 -13.04 -9.02
C THR A 169 -7.16 -13.47 -10.17
N LEU A 170 -8.05 -12.58 -10.64
CA LEU A 170 -8.90 -12.78 -11.82
C LEU A 170 -9.65 -14.13 -11.79
N TRP A 171 -10.42 -14.36 -10.73
CA TRP A 171 -11.12 -15.63 -10.52
C TRP A 171 -12.21 -15.91 -11.56
N PRO A 172 -12.38 -17.17 -12.03
CA PRO A 172 -11.70 -18.38 -11.54
C PRO A 172 -10.35 -18.69 -12.21
N ASP A 173 -9.89 -17.93 -13.19
CA ASP A 173 -8.74 -18.29 -14.03
C ASP A 173 -7.43 -18.42 -13.22
N GLY A 174 -7.07 -17.38 -12.48
CA GLY A 174 -5.90 -17.36 -11.59
C GLY A 174 -6.23 -17.68 -10.13
N GLN A 175 -7.33 -18.39 -9.83
CA GLN A 175 -7.75 -18.70 -8.47
C GLN A 175 -6.93 -19.82 -7.86
N LEU A 176 -6.38 -19.57 -6.65
CA LEU A 176 -5.73 -20.58 -5.83
C LEU A 176 -6.72 -21.25 -4.88
N SER A 177 -6.50 -22.54 -4.58
CA SER A 177 -7.28 -23.24 -3.57
C SER A 177 -7.06 -22.65 -2.18
N LYS A 178 -8.08 -21.99 -1.63
CA LYS A 178 -8.03 -21.41 -0.29
C LYS A 178 -7.67 -22.44 0.77
N GLU A 179 -8.29 -23.65 0.70
CA GLU A 179 -8.02 -24.73 1.65
C GLU A 179 -6.54 -25.14 1.64
N ASP A 180 -5.93 -25.24 0.45
CA ASP A 180 -4.54 -25.63 0.31
C ASP A 180 -3.60 -24.51 0.79
N VAL A 181 -3.85 -23.27 0.42
CA VAL A 181 -3.05 -22.10 0.85
C VAL A 181 -3.06 -21.98 2.37
N ASP A 182 -4.24 -22.04 2.99
CA ASP A 182 -4.38 -21.92 4.45
C ASP A 182 -3.73 -23.09 5.19
N ARG A 183 -3.88 -24.33 4.69
CA ARG A 183 -3.24 -25.52 5.26
C ARG A 183 -1.72 -25.46 5.16
N GLU A 184 -1.20 -25.08 3.99
CA GLU A 184 0.25 -25.05 3.72
C GLU A 184 0.98 -23.95 4.51
N ALA A 185 0.30 -22.89 4.92
CA ALA A 185 0.89 -21.78 5.66
C ALA A 185 1.64 -22.21 6.93
N TYR A 186 1.14 -23.26 7.60
CA TYR A 186 1.68 -23.75 8.88
C TYR A 186 2.47 -25.06 8.77
N LEU A 187 2.65 -25.61 7.57
CA LEU A 187 3.44 -26.82 7.38
C LEU A 187 4.94 -26.51 7.40
N PRO A 188 5.79 -27.45 7.89
CA PRO A 188 7.21 -27.41 7.61
C PRO A 188 7.46 -27.38 6.09
N LYS A 189 8.37 -26.53 5.64
CA LYS A 189 8.63 -26.34 4.19
C LYS A 189 9.04 -27.64 3.46
N GLU A 190 9.63 -28.59 4.18
CA GLU A 190 10.03 -29.89 3.68
C GLU A 190 8.84 -30.79 3.31
N LEU A 191 7.65 -30.48 3.87
CA LEU A 191 6.40 -31.21 3.59
C LEU A 191 5.60 -30.55 2.46
N ILE A 192 6.01 -29.37 1.98
CA ILE A 192 5.39 -28.74 0.82
C ILE A 192 5.83 -29.54 -0.41
N THR A 193 4.91 -30.32 -0.96
CA THR A 193 5.20 -31.15 -2.15
C THR A 193 5.57 -30.25 -3.33
N ARG A 194 6.53 -30.71 -4.15
CA ARG A 194 6.92 -30.03 -5.39
C ARG A 194 6.08 -30.46 -6.59
N ASP A 195 4.86 -30.91 -6.33
CA ASP A 195 3.94 -31.26 -7.39
C ASP A 195 3.59 -30.02 -8.18
N ILE A 196 3.54 -30.18 -9.51
CA ILE A 196 3.07 -29.12 -10.39
C ILE A 196 1.63 -28.79 -10.03
N ARG A 197 1.37 -27.52 -9.74
CA ARG A 197 0.06 -26.98 -9.40
C ARG A 197 -0.39 -26.07 -10.54
N LEU A 198 -1.31 -26.53 -11.34
CA LEU A 198 -1.79 -25.75 -12.51
C LEU A 198 -2.45 -24.44 -12.12
N ASP A 199 -3.12 -24.39 -10.97
CA ASP A 199 -3.68 -23.19 -10.39
C ASP A 199 -2.60 -22.15 -10.05
N TRP A 200 -1.51 -22.57 -9.41
CA TRP A 200 -0.37 -21.70 -9.11
C TRP A 200 0.36 -21.21 -10.34
N ARG A 201 0.45 -22.06 -11.37
CA ARG A 201 1.04 -21.67 -12.66
C ARG A 201 0.21 -20.61 -13.35
N ALA A 202 -1.12 -20.79 -13.45
CA ALA A 202 -2.02 -19.79 -14.06
C ALA A 202 -1.91 -18.46 -13.32
N TYR A 203 -1.92 -18.46 -11.99
CA TYR A 203 -1.70 -17.25 -11.21
C TYR A 203 -0.33 -16.61 -11.49
N ALA A 204 0.74 -17.41 -11.52
CA ALA A 204 2.09 -16.91 -11.78
C ALA A 204 2.22 -16.29 -13.18
N GLU A 205 1.58 -16.87 -14.21
CA GLU A 205 1.56 -16.34 -15.58
C GLU A 205 0.83 -15.00 -15.64
N LEU A 206 -0.33 -14.86 -14.98
CA LEU A 206 -1.07 -13.58 -14.86
C LEU A 206 -0.24 -12.50 -14.14
N SER A 207 0.33 -12.83 -12.99
CA SER A 207 1.16 -11.90 -12.22
C SER A 207 2.41 -11.49 -12.98
N ASN A 208 3.09 -12.44 -13.63
CA ASN A 208 4.28 -12.15 -14.43
C ASN A 208 3.98 -11.27 -15.64
N ALA A 209 2.80 -11.39 -16.24
CA ALA A 209 2.38 -10.52 -17.34
C ALA A 209 2.36 -9.03 -16.91
N GLY A 210 1.87 -8.74 -15.71
CA GLY A 210 1.93 -7.39 -15.11
C GLY A 210 3.35 -6.96 -14.78
N TYR A 211 4.13 -7.85 -14.12
CA TYR A 211 5.53 -7.60 -13.79
C TYR A 211 6.37 -7.25 -15.03
N ASP A 212 6.31 -8.08 -16.06
CA ASP A 212 7.11 -7.90 -17.27
C ASP A 212 6.70 -6.63 -18.04
N ALA A 213 5.40 -6.32 -18.09
CA ALA A 213 4.90 -5.08 -18.66
C ALA A 213 5.36 -3.83 -17.88
N ALA A 214 5.40 -3.91 -16.56
CA ALA A 214 5.90 -2.81 -15.72
C ALA A 214 7.38 -2.56 -15.98
N LYS A 215 8.21 -3.62 -16.01
CA LYS A 215 9.65 -3.54 -16.31
C LYS A 215 9.95 -3.11 -17.74
N GLU A 216 9.07 -3.41 -18.70
CA GLU A 216 9.17 -2.92 -20.08
C GLU A 216 9.07 -1.38 -20.15
N ILE A 217 8.12 -0.79 -19.42
CA ILE A 217 7.86 0.66 -19.46
C ILE A 217 8.80 1.43 -18.53
N MET A 218 9.02 0.92 -17.33
CA MET A 218 9.85 1.54 -16.29
C MET A 218 10.79 0.49 -15.68
N PRO A 219 12.00 0.27 -16.25
CA PRO A 219 12.90 -0.80 -15.80
C PRO A 219 13.29 -0.74 -14.32
N GLU A 220 13.33 0.47 -13.73
CA GLU A 220 13.74 0.70 -12.34
C GLU A 220 12.58 0.60 -11.35
N ILE A 221 11.31 0.51 -11.81
CA ILE A 221 10.16 0.44 -10.92
C ILE A 221 10.22 -0.84 -10.07
N ILE A 222 9.91 -0.72 -8.78
CA ILE A 222 9.89 -1.84 -7.86
C ILE A 222 8.52 -2.50 -7.91
N CYS A 223 8.47 -3.75 -8.41
CA CYS A 223 7.23 -4.52 -8.49
C CYS A 223 6.98 -5.29 -7.20
N ILE A 224 5.81 -5.07 -6.60
CA ILE A 224 5.38 -5.65 -5.34
C ILE A 224 4.33 -6.73 -5.62
N VAL A 225 4.47 -7.90 -5.01
CA VAL A 225 3.39 -8.89 -4.87
C VAL A 225 2.82 -8.76 -3.48
N HIS A 226 1.50 -8.55 -3.40
CA HIS A 226 0.78 -8.23 -2.18
C HIS A 226 -0.10 -9.39 -1.73
N VAL A 227 0.08 -9.83 -0.49
CA VAL A 227 -0.75 -10.84 0.19
C VAL A 227 -1.26 -10.31 1.52
N ASP A 228 -2.45 -10.77 1.92
CA ASP A 228 -3.15 -10.33 3.12
C ASP A 228 -2.61 -10.97 4.42
N ASN A 229 -3.16 -10.52 5.55
CA ASN A 229 -2.99 -11.12 6.88
C ASN A 229 -1.51 -11.38 7.25
N ALA A 230 -0.74 -10.30 7.45
CA ALA A 230 0.67 -10.35 7.81
C ALA A 230 1.01 -11.21 9.03
N PHE A 231 0.03 -11.51 9.90
CA PHE A 231 0.18 -12.37 11.08
C PHE A 231 0.08 -13.88 10.76
N ILE A 232 -0.20 -14.25 9.50
CA ILE A 232 -0.16 -15.62 9.00
C ILE A 232 1.18 -15.85 8.29
N PRO A 233 1.92 -16.96 8.56
CA PRO A 233 3.16 -17.26 7.87
C PRO A 233 2.99 -17.31 6.35
N ARG A 234 3.84 -16.59 5.59
CA ARG A 234 3.76 -16.49 4.12
C ARG A 234 4.97 -17.08 3.37
N VAL A 235 5.98 -17.56 4.08
CA VAL A 235 7.18 -18.16 3.46
C VAL A 235 6.81 -19.28 2.49
N ASN A 236 5.89 -20.18 2.86
CA ASN A 236 5.46 -21.28 2.00
C ASN A 236 4.70 -20.79 0.76
N TRP A 237 3.90 -19.73 0.91
CA TRP A 237 3.19 -19.10 -0.19
C TRP A 237 4.17 -18.57 -1.25
N PHE A 238 5.15 -17.79 -0.85
CA PHE A 238 6.17 -17.26 -1.78
C PHE A 238 7.09 -18.36 -2.33
N ASN A 239 7.36 -19.43 -1.58
CA ASN A 239 8.09 -20.58 -2.10
C ASN A 239 7.32 -21.31 -3.21
N ARG A 240 5.98 -21.48 -3.07
CA ARG A 240 5.12 -22.00 -4.14
C ARG A 240 5.12 -21.10 -5.35
N PHE A 241 4.88 -19.81 -5.16
CA PHE A 241 4.87 -18.83 -6.23
C PHE A 241 6.18 -18.82 -7.01
N ARG A 242 7.33 -18.82 -6.32
CA ARG A 242 8.66 -18.93 -6.92
C ARG A 242 8.84 -20.24 -7.69
N ALA A 243 8.34 -21.35 -7.18
CA ALA A 243 8.46 -22.66 -7.83
C ALA A 243 7.74 -22.73 -9.18
N GLU A 244 6.65 -21.99 -9.34
CA GLU A 244 5.91 -21.86 -10.61
C GLU A 244 6.37 -20.67 -11.47
N GLY A 245 7.50 -20.06 -11.12
CA GLY A 245 8.15 -19.01 -11.90
C GLY A 245 7.67 -17.59 -11.60
N GLY A 246 6.95 -17.38 -10.51
CA GLY A 246 6.49 -16.06 -10.06
C GLY A 246 7.64 -15.09 -9.81
N LYS A 247 7.45 -13.82 -10.16
CA LYS A 247 8.44 -12.74 -10.09
C LYS A 247 7.97 -11.63 -9.17
N TRP A 248 8.88 -11.05 -8.41
CA TRP A 248 8.69 -9.86 -7.59
C TRP A 248 10.04 -9.21 -7.22
N ASP A 249 10.02 -7.93 -6.89
CA ASP A 249 11.19 -7.20 -6.35
C ASP A 249 11.04 -6.92 -4.86
N MET A 250 9.78 -6.85 -4.36
CA MET A 250 9.46 -6.57 -2.98
C MET A 250 8.19 -7.33 -2.57
N ILE A 251 8.12 -7.76 -1.32
CA ILE A 251 6.95 -8.42 -0.74
C ILE A 251 6.06 -7.38 -0.07
N GLY A 252 4.77 -7.35 -0.43
CA GLY A 252 3.74 -6.53 0.18
C GLY A 252 2.84 -7.35 1.12
N LEU A 253 2.50 -6.80 2.29
CA LEU A 253 1.62 -7.41 3.27
C LEU A 253 0.55 -6.43 3.74
N SER A 254 -0.66 -6.93 4.06
CA SER A 254 -1.68 -6.17 4.82
C SER A 254 -1.70 -6.59 6.27
N HIS A 255 -1.89 -5.62 7.18
CA HIS A 255 -1.99 -5.86 8.62
C HIS A 255 -3.17 -5.13 9.24
N TYR A 256 -4.22 -5.87 9.61
CA TYR A 256 -5.43 -5.36 10.26
C TYR A 256 -5.62 -6.06 11.61
N PRO A 257 -4.95 -5.59 12.68
CA PRO A 257 -4.85 -6.31 13.96
C PRO A 257 -6.13 -6.34 14.81
N PHE A 258 -7.24 -5.79 14.30
CA PHE A 258 -8.56 -5.80 14.96
C PHE A 258 -9.61 -6.62 14.20
N THR A 259 -9.20 -7.44 13.22
CA THR A 259 -10.13 -8.22 12.38
C THR A 259 -10.37 -9.64 12.85
N GLN A 260 -9.66 -10.10 13.88
CA GLN A 260 -9.79 -11.46 14.42
C GLN A 260 -10.25 -11.42 15.88
N ASP A 261 -11.26 -12.23 16.21
CA ASP A 261 -11.76 -12.33 17.58
C ASP A 261 -10.93 -13.32 18.45
N THR A 262 -10.10 -14.15 17.83
CA THR A 262 -9.35 -15.23 18.49
C THR A 262 -7.94 -14.83 18.92
N LEU A 263 -7.42 -13.72 18.40
CA LEU A 263 -6.08 -13.19 18.70
C LEU A 263 -6.20 -11.76 19.17
N SER A 264 -5.39 -11.39 20.16
CA SER A 264 -5.22 -9.99 20.52
C SER A 264 -4.41 -9.24 19.46
N TRP A 265 -4.63 -7.92 19.31
CA TRP A 265 -3.83 -7.09 18.41
C TRP A 265 -2.32 -7.20 18.71
N LYS A 266 -1.95 -7.42 19.96
CA LYS A 266 -0.55 -7.61 20.35
C LYS A 266 0.05 -8.90 19.82
N GLU A 267 -0.67 -10.02 19.93
CA GLU A 267 -0.24 -11.29 19.33
C GLU A 267 -0.16 -11.19 17.81
N MET A 268 -1.06 -10.41 17.18
CA MET A 268 -1.02 -10.20 15.73
C MET A 268 0.21 -9.38 15.34
N ASN A 269 0.57 -8.32 16.08
CA ASN A 269 1.80 -7.57 15.87
C ASN A 269 3.05 -8.45 16.04
N ASP A 270 3.09 -9.28 17.10
CA ASP A 270 4.22 -10.21 17.35
C ASP A 270 4.40 -11.19 16.19
N ARG A 271 3.29 -11.77 15.68
CA ARG A 271 3.30 -12.69 14.53
C ARG A 271 3.65 -11.98 13.23
N CYS A 272 3.16 -10.75 13.03
CA CYS A 272 3.49 -9.92 11.88
C CYS A 272 5.01 -9.68 11.80
N LYS A 273 5.63 -9.25 12.89
CA LYS A 273 7.09 -9.11 12.96
C LYS A 273 7.82 -10.40 12.64
N ALA A 274 7.39 -11.51 13.24
CA ALA A 274 8.01 -12.83 13.00
C ALA A 274 7.92 -13.23 11.52
N ASN A 275 6.80 -12.93 10.85
CA ASN A 275 6.61 -13.21 9.43
C ASN A 275 7.50 -12.33 8.54
N VAL A 276 7.62 -11.03 8.83
CA VAL A 276 8.53 -10.12 8.12
C VAL A 276 9.98 -10.61 8.19
N VAL A 277 10.43 -10.99 9.39
CA VAL A 277 11.79 -11.53 9.59
C VAL A 277 11.98 -12.82 8.78
N ALA A 278 11.05 -13.78 8.89
CA ALA A 278 11.15 -15.06 8.20
C ALA A 278 11.13 -14.90 6.66
N LEU A 279 10.35 -13.97 6.13
CA LEU A 279 10.31 -13.67 4.69
C LEU A 279 11.65 -13.09 4.22
N TYR A 280 12.19 -12.13 4.96
CA TYR A 280 13.47 -11.54 4.59
C TYR A 280 14.63 -12.56 4.69
N GLU A 281 14.66 -13.38 5.74
CA GLU A 281 15.65 -14.45 5.90
C GLU A 281 15.61 -15.49 4.77
N GLU A 282 14.42 -15.86 4.29
CA GLU A 282 14.28 -16.85 3.21
C GLU A 282 14.57 -16.29 1.82
N PHE A 283 14.10 -15.06 1.54
CA PHE A 283 14.12 -14.53 0.18
C PHE A 283 15.18 -13.44 -0.06
N HIS A 284 15.72 -12.82 0.99
CA HIS A 284 16.60 -11.65 0.93
C HIS A 284 15.99 -10.51 0.10
N THR A 285 14.67 -10.41 0.15
CA THR A 285 13.85 -9.44 -0.59
C THR A 285 13.19 -8.51 0.43
N PRO A 286 13.20 -7.19 0.23
CA PRO A 286 12.56 -6.25 1.14
C PRO A 286 11.06 -6.56 1.33
N VAL A 287 10.56 -6.31 2.54
CA VAL A 287 9.15 -6.51 2.93
C VAL A 287 8.57 -5.17 3.35
N MET A 288 7.42 -4.82 2.79
CA MET A 288 6.69 -3.59 3.09
C MET A 288 5.28 -3.93 3.57
N MET A 289 4.85 -3.26 4.64
CA MET A 289 3.44 -3.27 5.00
C MET A 289 2.72 -2.28 4.10
N VAL A 290 2.14 -2.77 3.00
CA VAL A 290 1.49 -1.91 2.01
C VAL A 290 0.09 -1.48 2.42
N GLU A 291 -0.47 -2.14 3.45
CA GLU A 291 -1.70 -1.72 4.13
C GLU A 291 -1.61 -1.98 5.63
N ILE A 292 -2.02 -1.00 6.42
CA ILE A 292 -2.36 -1.16 7.84
C ILE A 292 -3.60 -0.33 8.15
N GLY A 293 -4.44 -0.84 9.05
CA GLY A 293 -5.58 -0.09 9.58
C GLY A 293 -5.89 -0.52 11.01
N VAL A 294 -6.23 0.44 11.87
CA VAL A 294 -6.61 0.22 13.27
C VAL A 294 -7.90 0.95 13.62
N LYS A 295 -8.68 0.44 14.57
CA LYS A 295 -10.02 0.96 14.94
C LYS A 295 -9.95 2.29 15.72
N THR A 296 -9.58 3.36 15.05
CA THR A 296 -9.38 4.69 15.67
C THR A 296 -10.67 5.33 16.16
N GLU A 297 -11.80 5.15 15.46
CA GLU A 297 -13.08 5.74 15.87
C GLU A 297 -13.72 4.97 17.04
N GLU A 298 -13.67 3.63 17.01
CA GLU A 298 -14.32 2.79 18.01
C GLU A 298 -13.47 2.58 19.27
N MET A 299 -12.15 2.48 19.11
CA MET A 299 -11.19 2.08 20.14
C MET A 299 -9.93 2.96 20.09
N PRO A 300 -10.03 4.29 20.23
CA PRO A 300 -8.91 5.21 19.97
C PRO A 300 -7.68 4.95 20.85
N THR A 301 -7.87 4.59 22.11
CA THR A 301 -6.77 4.30 23.05
C THR A 301 -6.03 3.02 22.68
N GLU A 302 -6.77 1.97 22.37
CA GLU A 302 -6.23 0.67 21.94
C GLU A 302 -5.58 0.78 20.56
N ALA A 303 -6.18 1.54 19.64
CA ALA A 303 -5.63 1.82 18.31
C ALA A 303 -4.27 2.53 18.41
N ALA A 304 -4.17 3.55 19.25
CA ALA A 304 -2.91 4.25 19.53
C ALA A 304 -1.86 3.32 20.19
N ALA A 305 -2.29 2.48 21.14
CA ALA A 305 -1.41 1.51 21.79
C ALA A 305 -0.90 0.45 20.80
N CYS A 306 -1.77 -0.06 19.93
CA CYS A 306 -1.44 -1.01 18.88
C CYS A 306 -0.44 -0.42 17.88
N MET A 307 -0.69 0.80 17.40
CA MET A 307 0.21 1.48 16.46
C MET A 307 1.58 1.74 17.08
N ARG A 308 1.62 2.17 18.34
CA ARG A 308 2.91 2.38 19.08
C ARG A 308 3.69 1.08 19.23
N ASP A 309 3.02 0.00 19.57
CA ASP A 309 3.64 -1.32 19.68
C ASP A 309 4.18 -1.79 18.33
N TYR A 310 3.37 -1.68 17.26
CA TYR A 310 3.77 -2.02 15.89
C TYR A 310 5.00 -1.23 15.44
N MET A 311 5.00 0.10 15.55
CA MET A 311 6.12 0.94 15.16
C MET A 311 7.39 0.64 15.98
N THR A 312 7.23 0.36 17.27
CA THR A 312 8.35 -0.04 18.13
C THR A 312 8.93 -1.39 17.73
N GLN A 313 8.08 -2.36 17.41
CA GLN A 313 8.52 -3.69 17.02
C GLN A 313 9.21 -3.72 15.67
N MET A 314 8.76 -2.90 14.72
CA MET A 314 9.31 -2.83 13.36
C MET A 314 10.56 -1.97 13.25
N ASN A 315 10.82 -1.12 14.24
CA ASN A 315 12.01 -0.27 14.25
C ASN A 315 13.29 -1.11 14.24
N GLY A 316 14.13 -0.91 13.22
CA GLY A 316 15.41 -1.61 13.05
C GLY A 316 15.29 -3.08 12.64
N VAL A 317 14.11 -3.56 12.24
CA VAL A 317 13.96 -4.90 11.65
C VAL A 317 14.61 -4.93 10.27
N GLU A 318 15.57 -5.81 10.08
CA GLU A 318 16.28 -5.97 8.80
C GLU A 318 15.30 -6.41 7.71
N GLY A 319 15.41 -5.77 6.54
CA GLY A 319 14.53 -6.02 5.40
C GLY A 319 13.14 -5.36 5.46
N TYR A 320 12.75 -4.76 6.60
CA TYR A 320 11.51 -4.00 6.68
C TYR A 320 11.66 -2.64 6.00
N SER A 321 10.80 -2.34 5.02
CA SER A 321 10.89 -1.13 4.20
C SER A 321 9.91 -0.03 4.60
N GLY A 322 8.96 -0.30 5.48
CA GLY A 322 7.99 0.71 5.94
C GLY A 322 6.55 0.27 5.83
N VAL A 323 5.64 1.23 5.96
CA VAL A 323 4.21 1.00 6.06
C VAL A 323 3.41 2.08 5.32
N PHE A 324 2.29 1.68 4.70
CA PHE A 324 1.22 2.56 4.23
C PHE A 324 -0.02 2.34 5.07
N TYR A 325 -0.60 3.43 5.60
CA TYR A 325 -1.90 3.37 6.24
C TYR A 325 -2.99 3.39 5.17
N TRP A 326 -3.94 2.45 5.23
CA TRP A 326 -5.00 2.34 4.24
C TRP A 326 -6.15 3.29 4.56
N GLU A 327 -6.47 4.19 3.61
CA GLU A 327 -7.54 5.18 3.69
C GLU A 327 -7.53 5.97 5.02
N PRO A 328 -6.39 6.60 5.39
CA PRO A 328 -6.28 7.26 6.68
C PRO A 328 -7.17 8.51 6.80
N GLU A 329 -7.60 9.09 5.68
CA GLU A 329 -8.42 10.29 5.58
C GLU A 329 -9.89 10.09 5.97
N VAL A 330 -10.36 8.82 6.01
CA VAL A 330 -11.77 8.53 6.29
C VAL A 330 -12.10 8.79 7.75
N TYR A 331 -13.22 9.49 7.99
CA TYR A 331 -13.74 9.79 9.34
C TYR A 331 -15.22 10.14 9.34
N GLY A 332 -15.81 10.23 10.53
CA GLY A 332 -17.15 10.76 10.75
C GLY A 332 -18.26 9.95 10.09
N GLY A 333 -18.02 8.67 9.84
CA GLY A 333 -19.00 7.79 9.22
C GLY A 333 -19.19 8.00 7.71
N TRP A 334 -18.27 8.76 7.05
CA TRP A 334 -18.29 8.87 5.59
C TRP A 334 -18.10 7.50 4.93
N ARG A 335 -18.73 7.30 3.79
CA ARG A 335 -18.60 6.09 2.97
C ARG A 335 -18.84 6.42 1.50
N PRO A 336 -18.21 5.69 0.58
CA PRO A 336 -18.48 5.81 -0.84
C PRO A 336 -19.95 5.57 -1.17
N ALA A 337 -20.46 6.26 -2.17
CA ALA A 337 -21.87 6.12 -2.60
C ALA A 337 -22.21 4.67 -2.98
N GLU A 338 -21.25 3.91 -3.51
CA GLU A 338 -21.41 2.50 -3.90
C GLU A 338 -21.61 1.55 -2.72
N TYR A 339 -21.22 1.92 -1.52
CA TYR A 339 -21.43 1.11 -0.32
C TYR A 339 -22.91 1.03 0.06
N ILE A 340 -23.69 2.07 -0.28
CA ILE A 340 -25.11 2.16 0.08
C ILE A 340 -25.93 1.03 -0.53
N PRO A 341 -25.93 0.80 -1.87
CA PRO A 341 -26.68 -0.30 -2.46
C PRO A 341 -26.15 -1.69 -2.07
N LEU A 342 -24.90 -1.80 -1.63
CA LEU A 342 -24.31 -3.05 -1.15
C LEU A 342 -24.67 -3.34 0.32
N GLY A 343 -25.28 -2.38 1.02
CA GLY A 343 -25.59 -2.50 2.44
C GLY A 343 -24.35 -2.42 3.35
N TRP A 344 -23.24 -1.88 2.84
CA TRP A 344 -21.99 -1.76 3.60
C TRP A 344 -22.01 -0.49 4.45
N GLY A 345 -21.38 -0.58 5.63
CA GLY A 345 -21.13 0.56 6.52
C GLY A 345 -19.97 1.43 6.04
N SER A 346 -19.67 2.48 6.80
CA SER A 346 -18.44 3.26 6.63
C SER A 346 -17.21 2.42 7.01
N TYR A 347 -16.08 2.78 6.43
CA TYR A 347 -14.78 2.30 6.91
C TYR A 347 -14.43 3.05 8.19
N ASN A 348 -14.40 2.33 9.32
CA ASN A 348 -14.23 2.92 10.67
C ASN A 348 -12.80 2.79 11.21
N MET A 349 -11.84 2.50 10.33
CA MET A 349 -10.42 2.38 10.64
C MET A 349 -9.58 3.46 9.97
N GLY A 350 -10.17 4.60 9.60
CA GLY A 350 -9.40 5.78 9.17
C GLY A 350 -8.50 6.30 10.29
N CYS A 351 -7.64 7.27 10.02
CA CYS A 351 -6.64 7.76 10.98
C CYS A 351 -6.92 9.19 11.46
N MET A 352 -8.17 9.62 11.36
CA MET A 352 -8.64 10.95 11.78
C MET A 352 -9.48 10.86 13.06
N THR A 353 -9.66 12.00 13.73
CA THR A 353 -10.68 12.17 14.77
C THR A 353 -12.06 12.40 14.13
N PRO A 354 -13.17 12.25 14.87
CA PRO A 354 -14.50 12.58 14.36
C PRO A 354 -14.66 14.03 13.86
N GLU A 355 -13.78 14.93 14.29
CA GLU A 355 -13.75 16.35 13.91
C GLU A 355 -12.89 16.61 12.65
N GLY A 356 -12.28 15.57 12.05
CA GLY A 356 -11.46 15.70 10.86
C GLY A 356 -10.05 16.21 11.12
N GLN A 357 -9.49 15.95 12.31
CA GLN A 357 -8.09 16.19 12.67
C GLN A 357 -7.31 14.87 12.74
N LEU A 358 -5.99 14.92 12.71
CA LEU A 358 -5.17 13.72 12.88
C LEU A 358 -5.37 13.09 14.26
N SER A 359 -5.61 11.79 14.30
CA SER A 359 -5.73 11.01 15.54
C SER A 359 -4.38 10.79 16.22
N GLU A 360 -4.38 10.29 17.47
CA GLU A 360 -3.15 9.89 18.15
C GLU A 360 -2.42 8.75 17.39
N ALA A 361 -3.15 7.82 16.79
CA ALA A 361 -2.56 6.76 15.98
C ALA A 361 -1.83 7.31 14.75
N ALA A 362 -2.39 8.32 14.06
CA ALA A 362 -1.72 9.04 12.98
C ALA A 362 -0.42 9.70 13.45
N ASN A 363 -0.50 10.44 14.54
CA ASN A 363 0.67 11.12 15.11
C ASN A 363 1.79 10.14 15.50
N ILE A 364 1.45 8.94 15.98
CA ILE A 364 2.43 7.90 16.30
C ILE A 364 3.08 7.35 15.02
N LEU A 365 2.29 7.10 13.99
CA LEU A 365 2.79 6.54 12.74
C LEU A 365 3.73 7.53 12.02
N TYR A 366 3.33 8.79 11.91
CA TYR A 366 4.01 9.76 11.07
C TYR A 366 5.10 10.57 11.78
N SER A 367 5.10 10.65 13.12
CA SER A 367 6.13 11.40 13.83
C SER A 367 7.46 10.65 13.94
N ASP A 368 8.57 11.37 13.89
CA ASP A 368 9.93 10.84 14.09
C ASP A 368 10.34 10.67 15.58
N LYS A 369 9.36 10.69 16.50
CA LYS A 369 9.64 10.72 17.96
C LYS A 369 9.63 9.34 18.59
#